data_5d080fed3740f87d649a798305c18bc9
#
_entry.id   5d080fed3740f87d649a798305c18bc9
#
_cell.length_a   1.000
_cell.length_b   1.000
_cell.length_c   1.000
_cell.angle_alpha   90.00
_cell.angle_beta   90.00
_cell.angle_gamma   90.00
#
_symmetry.space_group_name_H-M   'P 1'
#
loop_
_entity.id
_entity.type
_entity.pdbx_description
1 polymer ?
#
loop_
_entity_poly.entity_id
_entity_poly.type
_entity_poly.pdbx_seq_one_letter_code
_entity_poly.pdbx_strand_id
1 'polypeptide(L)'
;MKRFLDTSVLIESCLSQSPNFAAADALVQSADAFTSAHALAEAYATLSGDPRLKIQPADAAKMVEDLAATLGVHALNVAEYRQLIATAPAKGVRGGAIYDALHAQTARRSDCKEIRTLNVPHFKHVAPDLTIAGL
;
A
#
# COMPACT_ATOMS: atom_id res chain seq x y z
N MET A 1 2.61 -17.41 3.74
CA MET A 1 2.78 -16.25 4.62
C MET A 1 2.11 -15.04 4.01
N LYS A 2 1.23 -14.39 4.76
CA LYS A 2 0.55 -13.19 4.31
C LYS A 2 1.51 -12.01 4.22
N ARG A 3 1.44 -11.28 3.12
CA ARG A 3 2.24 -10.08 2.89
C ARG A 3 1.33 -8.93 2.57
N PHE A 4 1.60 -7.81 3.21
CA PHE A 4 0.92 -6.56 2.87
C PHE A 4 1.75 -5.81 1.84
N LEU A 5 1.10 -5.38 0.77
CA LEU A 5 1.74 -4.59 -0.29
C LEU A 5 1.27 -3.14 -0.16
N ASP A 6 2.21 -2.21 -0.01
CA ASP A 6 1.83 -0.81 0.06
C ASP A 6 1.60 -0.22 -1.34
N THR A 7 1.16 1.01 -1.38
CA THR A 7 0.80 1.70 -2.62
C THR A 7 1.95 1.72 -3.63
N SER A 8 3.19 1.87 -3.17
CA SER A 8 4.35 1.94 -4.09
C SER A 8 4.51 0.66 -4.90
N VAL A 9 4.29 -0.49 -4.28
CA VAL A 9 4.35 -1.79 -4.97
C VAL A 9 3.19 -1.92 -5.96
N LEU A 10 1.99 -1.51 -5.55
CA LEU A 10 0.81 -1.56 -6.43
C LEU A 10 1.02 -0.74 -7.69
N ILE A 11 1.55 0.47 -7.55
CA ILE A 11 1.83 1.35 -8.69
C ILE A 11 2.83 0.69 -9.64
N GLU A 12 3.95 0.19 -9.13
CA GLU A 12 4.97 -0.44 -9.97
C GLU A 12 4.44 -1.67 -10.70
N SER A 13 3.52 -2.40 -10.10
CA SER A 13 2.89 -3.55 -10.75
C SER A 13 1.99 -3.17 -11.94
N CYS A 14 1.65 -1.90 -12.08
CA CYS A 14 0.86 -1.38 -13.19
C CYS A 14 1.73 -0.76 -14.31
N LEU A 15 3.03 -0.60 -14.07
CA LEU A 15 3.93 0.12 -14.98
C LEU A 15 4.88 -0.84 -15.68
N SER A 16 4.45 -1.40 -16.82
CA SER A 16 5.21 -2.42 -17.55
C SER A 16 6.61 -1.97 -17.98
N GLN A 17 6.86 -0.66 -18.08
CA GLN A 17 8.16 -0.11 -18.44
C GLN A 17 9.07 0.14 -17.24
N SER A 18 8.57 -0.03 -16.01
CA SER A 18 9.38 0.15 -14.81
C SER A 18 10.36 -0.99 -14.63
N PRO A 19 11.60 -0.71 -14.17
CA PRO A 19 12.53 -1.77 -13.78
C PRO A 19 12.04 -2.61 -12.60
N ASN A 20 11.07 -2.11 -11.85
CA ASN A 20 10.48 -2.80 -10.70
C ASN A 20 9.26 -3.64 -11.07
N PHE A 21 8.79 -3.56 -12.32
CA PHE A 21 7.53 -4.19 -12.74
C PHE A 21 7.50 -5.69 -12.46
N ALA A 22 8.50 -6.42 -12.90
CA ALA A 22 8.51 -7.88 -12.78
C ALA A 22 8.43 -8.33 -11.31
N ALA A 23 9.21 -7.71 -10.43
CA ALA A 23 9.21 -8.04 -9.00
C ALA A 23 7.89 -7.64 -8.33
N ALA A 24 7.36 -6.46 -8.65
CA ALA A 24 6.09 -6.00 -8.11
C ALA A 24 4.92 -6.87 -8.58
N ASP A 25 4.88 -7.20 -9.85
CA ASP A 25 3.84 -8.07 -10.40
C ASP A 25 3.86 -9.45 -9.77
N ALA A 26 5.05 -10.03 -9.58
CA ALA A 26 5.18 -11.33 -8.90
C ALA A 26 4.61 -11.29 -7.49
N LEU A 27 4.81 -10.20 -6.75
CA LEU A 27 4.22 -10.04 -5.43
C LEU A 27 2.69 -9.94 -5.48
N VAL A 28 2.16 -9.14 -6.41
CA VAL A 28 0.71 -8.99 -6.59
C VAL A 28 0.05 -10.32 -6.94
N GLN A 29 0.69 -11.13 -7.77
CA GLN A 29 0.15 -12.42 -8.19
C GLN A 29 0.29 -13.53 -7.13
N SER A 30 1.01 -13.29 -6.04
CA SER A 30 1.18 -14.30 -5.01
C SER A 30 -0.13 -14.52 -4.24
N ALA A 31 -0.37 -15.78 -3.81
CA ALA A 31 -1.64 -16.18 -3.19
C ALA A 31 -1.96 -15.46 -1.88
N ASP A 32 -0.93 -15.01 -1.16
CA ASP A 32 -1.05 -14.42 0.16
C ASP A 32 -0.86 -12.91 0.18
N ALA A 33 -1.07 -12.24 -0.95
CA ALA A 33 -0.90 -10.80 -1.08
C ALA A 33 -2.16 -10.04 -0.67
N PHE A 34 -1.98 -9.02 0.17
CA PHE A 34 -3.03 -8.17 0.71
C PHE A 34 -2.66 -6.70 0.58
N THR A 35 -3.66 -5.84 0.59
CA THR A 35 -3.46 -4.40 0.63
C THR A 35 -4.61 -3.73 1.38
N SER A 36 -4.54 -2.41 1.54
CA SER A 36 -5.62 -1.64 2.16
C SER A 36 -6.53 -1.03 1.10
N ALA A 37 -7.79 -0.77 1.46
CA ALA A 37 -8.69 -0.01 0.60
C ALA A 37 -8.14 1.38 0.31
N HIS A 38 -7.46 2.00 1.30
CA HIS A 38 -6.84 3.31 1.10
C HIS A 38 -5.73 3.28 0.04
N ALA A 39 -4.95 2.20 -0.02
CA ALA A 39 -3.90 2.04 -1.03
C ALA A 39 -4.47 2.03 -2.45
N LEU A 40 -5.67 1.51 -2.63
CA LEU A 40 -6.33 1.54 -3.95
C LEU A 40 -6.62 2.98 -4.38
N ALA A 41 -7.10 3.82 -3.47
CA ALA A 41 -7.35 5.24 -3.75
C ALA A 41 -6.05 5.99 -4.04
N GLU A 42 -5.01 5.74 -3.27
CA GLU A 42 -3.70 6.35 -3.51
C GLU A 42 -3.10 5.93 -4.86
N ALA A 43 -3.22 4.64 -5.21
CA ALA A 43 -2.75 4.14 -6.49
C ALA A 43 -3.48 4.83 -7.66
N TYR A 44 -4.80 4.94 -7.56
CA TYR A 44 -5.59 5.67 -8.56
C TYR A 44 -5.13 7.12 -8.68
N ALA A 45 -4.96 7.80 -7.56
CA ALA A 45 -4.54 9.20 -7.55
C ALA A 45 -3.19 9.39 -8.25
N THR A 46 -2.22 8.52 -8.00
CA THR A 46 -0.91 8.59 -8.65
C THR A 46 -0.98 8.21 -10.13
N LEU A 47 -1.62 7.09 -10.45
CA LEU A 47 -1.69 6.59 -11.84
C LEU A 47 -2.42 7.57 -12.75
N SER A 48 -3.50 8.19 -12.28
CA SER A 48 -4.28 9.13 -13.07
C SER A 48 -3.75 10.56 -13.03
N GLY A 49 -3.01 10.92 -11.97
CA GLY A 49 -2.60 12.29 -11.71
C GLY A 49 -1.16 12.63 -12.08
N ASP A 50 -0.27 11.64 -12.23
CA ASP A 50 1.13 11.90 -12.62
C ASP A 50 1.21 12.05 -14.13
N PRO A 51 1.46 13.28 -14.65
CA PRO A 51 1.47 13.52 -16.10
C PRO A 51 2.58 12.77 -16.85
N ARG A 52 3.63 12.35 -16.15
CA ARG A 52 4.74 11.59 -16.74
C ARG A 52 4.31 10.20 -17.16
N LEU A 53 3.30 9.64 -16.51
CA LEU A 53 2.80 8.29 -16.79
C LEU A 53 1.90 8.24 -18.03
N LYS A 54 1.26 9.36 -18.38
CA LYS A 54 0.37 9.46 -19.54
C LYS A 54 -0.76 8.42 -19.54
N ILE A 55 -1.32 8.15 -18.36
CA ILE A 55 -2.41 7.19 -18.21
C ILE A 55 -3.71 7.96 -18.10
N GLN A 56 -4.69 7.60 -18.94
CA GLN A 56 -6.02 8.19 -18.86
C GLN A 56 -6.75 7.73 -17.59
N PRO A 57 -7.59 8.57 -16.98
CA PRO A 57 -8.33 8.18 -15.77
C PRO A 57 -9.11 6.88 -15.89
N ALA A 58 -9.72 6.62 -17.04
CA ALA A 58 -10.47 5.37 -17.25
C ALA A 58 -9.54 4.14 -17.21
N ASP A 59 -8.33 4.26 -17.76
CA ASP A 59 -7.36 3.19 -17.73
C ASP A 59 -6.79 2.97 -16.33
N ALA A 60 -6.53 4.05 -15.61
CA ALA A 60 -6.10 3.98 -14.21
C ALA A 60 -7.16 3.29 -13.34
N ALA A 61 -8.42 3.62 -13.53
CA ALA A 61 -9.53 2.98 -12.82
C ALA A 61 -9.58 1.48 -13.07
N LYS A 62 -9.38 1.08 -14.33
CA LYS A 62 -9.35 -0.35 -14.69
C LYS A 62 -8.17 -1.07 -14.06
N MET A 63 -6.98 -0.47 -14.06
CA MET A 63 -5.80 -1.03 -13.42
C MET A 63 -6.04 -1.29 -11.92
N VAL A 64 -6.64 -0.32 -11.24
CA VAL A 64 -6.95 -0.45 -9.81
C VAL A 64 -8.03 -1.49 -9.56
N GLU A 65 -9.04 -1.59 -10.42
CA GLU A 65 -10.07 -2.63 -10.32
C GLU A 65 -9.45 -4.03 -10.48
N ASP A 66 -8.52 -4.19 -11.40
CA ASP A 66 -7.81 -5.47 -11.58
C ASP A 66 -6.98 -5.82 -10.34
N LEU A 67 -6.33 -4.84 -9.71
CA LEU A 67 -5.63 -5.04 -8.43
C LEU A 67 -6.59 -5.49 -7.33
N ALA A 68 -7.73 -4.81 -7.21
CA ALA A 68 -8.73 -5.13 -6.20
C ALA A 68 -9.33 -6.53 -6.39
N ALA A 69 -9.44 -6.99 -7.63
CA ALA A 69 -9.92 -8.33 -7.93
C ALA A 69 -8.89 -9.43 -7.64
N THR A 70 -7.60 -9.08 -7.66
CA THR A 70 -6.50 -10.03 -7.48
C THR A 70 -6.08 -10.16 -6.02
N LEU A 71 -6.02 -9.02 -5.30
CA LEU A 71 -5.51 -8.96 -3.94
C LEU A 71 -6.62 -9.14 -2.90
N GLY A 72 -6.24 -9.61 -1.71
CA GLY A 72 -7.07 -9.40 -0.54
C GLY A 72 -7.07 -7.93 -0.18
N VAL A 73 -8.23 -7.32 0.04
CA VAL A 73 -8.35 -5.90 0.37
C VAL A 73 -9.03 -5.75 1.73
N HIS A 74 -8.38 -5.02 2.64
CA HIS A 74 -8.90 -4.76 3.96
C HIS A 74 -9.01 -3.27 4.23
N ALA A 75 -9.91 -2.88 5.13
CA ALA A 75 -10.10 -1.50 5.51
C ALA A 75 -10.25 -1.39 7.02
N LEU A 76 -9.74 -0.30 7.60
CA LEU A 76 -9.98 0.04 8.98
C LEU A 76 -11.38 0.65 9.12
N ASN A 77 -12.03 0.39 10.25
CA ASN A 77 -13.30 1.05 10.56
C ASN A 77 -13.07 2.43 11.18
N VAL A 78 -14.12 3.18 11.40
CA VAL A 78 -14.04 4.55 11.94
C VAL A 78 -13.34 4.57 13.30
N ALA A 79 -13.64 3.63 14.17
CA ALA A 79 -13.03 3.57 15.50
C ALA A 79 -11.51 3.35 15.39
N GLU A 80 -11.07 2.51 14.47
CA GLU A 80 -9.65 2.25 14.22
C GLU A 80 -8.94 3.49 13.66
N TYR A 81 -9.57 4.23 12.74
CA TYR A 81 -9.04 5.53 12.26
C TYR A 81 -8.89 6.52 13.41
N ARG A 82 -9.92 6.64 14.25
CA ARG A 82 -9.88 7.58 15.37
C ARG A 82 -8.76 7.23 16.36
N GLN A 83 -8.58 5.97 16.66
CA GLN A 83 -7.51 5.50 17.54
C GLN A 83 -6.13 5.78 16.94
N LEU A 84 -5.96 5.50 15.65
CA LEU A 84 -4.72 5.75 14.94
C LEU A 84 -4.34 7.23 15.01
N ILE A 85 -5.29 8.11 14.73
CA ILE A 85 -5.07 9.56 14.76
C ILE A 85 -4.79 10.04 16.18
N ALA A 86 -5.54 9.55 17.17
CA ALA A 86 -5.36 9.95 18.56
C ALA A 86 -3.97 9.58 19.12
N THR A 87 -3.39 8.48 18.67
CA THR A 87 -2.07 8.02 19.14
C THR A 87 -0.91 8.53 18.29
N ALA A 88 -1.17 9.05 17.11
CA ALA A 88 -0.14 9.51 16.17
C ALA A 88 0.82 10.56 16.76
N PRO A 89 0.35 11.62 17.46
CA PRO A 89 1.27 12.63 18.02
C PRO A 89 2.31 12.03 18.96
N ALA A 90 1.90 11.15 19.86
CA ALA A 90 2.82 10.52 20.82
C ALA A 90 3.87 9.63 20.14
N LYS A 91 3.56 9.10 18.96
CA LYS A 91 4.46 8.24 18.18
C LYS A 91 5.32 9.02 17.19
N GLY A 92 5.21 10.34 17.17
CA GLY A 92 5.95 11.18 16.22
C GLY A 92 5.46 11.07 14.79
N VAL A 93 4.24 10.57 14.59
CA VAL A 93 3.62 10.44 13.27
C VAL A 93 2.90 11.74 12.93
N ARG A 94 3.33 12.40 11.84
CA ARG A 94 2.75 13.66 11.39
C ARG A 94 2.73 13.74 9.88
N GLY A 95 1.82 14.57 9.34
CA GLY A 95 1.69 14.77 7.90
C GLY A 95 1.41 13.45 7.17
N GLY A 96 2.04 13.25 6.05
CA GLY A 96 1.84 12.07 5.20
C GLY A 96 2.21 10.74 5.85
N ALA A 97 3.00 10.74 6.92
CA ALA A 97 3.34 9.52 7.65
C ALA A 97 2.11 8.83 8.24
N ILE A 98 0.97 9.54 8.40
CA ILE A 98 -0.27 8.93 8.86
C ILE A 98 -0.77 7.85 7.89
N TYR A 99 -0.52 7.99 6.60
CA TYR A 99 -0.93 7.00 5.61
C TYR A 99 -0.10 5.73 5.73
N ASP A 100 1.21 5.84 5.99
CA ASP A 100 2.06 4.68 6.25
C ASP A 100 1.63 3.96 7.54
N ALA A 101 1.29 4.74 8.58
CA ALA A 101 0.77 4.20 9.83
C ALA A 101 -0.58 3.48 9.63
N LEU A 102 -1.43 4.01 8.75
CA LEU A 102 -2.71 3.41 8.38
C LEU A 102 -2.49 2.05 7.70
N HIS A 103 -1.56 1.99 6.76
CA HIS A 103 -1.23 0.73 6.08
C HIS A 103 -0.65 -0.29 7.05
N ALA A 104 0.25 0.14 7.94
CA ALA A 104 0.82 -0.75 8.95
C ALA A 104 -0.25 -1.32 9.88
N GLN A 105 -1.21 -0.49 10.30
CA GLN A 105 -2.29 -0.96 11.16
C GLN A 105 -3.22 -1.91 10.42
N THR A 106 -3.49 -1.67 9.16
CA THR A 106 -4.27 -2.58 8.33
C THR A 106 -3.56 -3.94 8.21
N ALA A 107 -2.23 -3.94 8.03
CA ALA A 107 -1.44 -5.16 7.99
C ALA A 107 -1.56 -5.95 9.30
N ARG A 108 -1.40 -5.28 10.44
CA ARG A 108 -1.53 -5.94 11.76
C ARG A 108 -2.90 -6.56 11.95
N ARG A 109 -3.95 -5.83 11.61
CA ARG A 109 -5.33 -6.28 11.74
C ARG A 109 -5.63 -7.49 10.86
N SER A 110 -4.93 -7.63 9.74
CA SER A 110 -5.10 -8.71 8.79
C SER A 110 -4.14 -9.87 9.01
N ASP A 111 -3.41 -9.86 10.13
CA ASP A 111 -2.37 -10.86 10.46
C ASP A 111 -1.24 -10.92 9.42
N CYS A 112 -0.98 -9.83 8.72
CA CYS A 112 0.18 -9.69 7.86
C CYS A 112 1.35 -9.20 8.70
N LYS A 113 2.39 -10.00 8.81
CA LYS A 113 3.59 -9.65 9.60
C LYS A 113 4.69 -9.04 8.75
N GLU A 114 4.51 -9.01 7.45
CA GLU A 114 5.47 -8.49 6.49
C GLU A 114 4.81 -7.42 5.61
N ILE A 115 5.49 -6.30 5.47
CA ILE A 115 5.12 -5.24 4.53
C ILE A 115 6.19 -5.16 3.44
N ARG A 116 5.77 -5.20 2.18
CA ARG A 116 6.63 -4.95 1.02
C ARG A 116 6.40 -3.54 0.52
N THR A 117 7.49 -2.80 0.33
CA THR A 117 7.44 -1.38 0.00
C THR A 117 8.72 -0.93 -0.69
N LEU A 118 8.62 0.13 -1.49
CA LEU A 118 9.79 0.85 -2.00
C LEU A 118 10.29 1.90 -1.00
N ASN A 119 9.52 2.17 0.06
CA ASN A 119 9.82 3.18 1.08
C ASN A 119 10.18 2.52 2.42
N VAL A 120 11.15 1.61 2.39
CA VAL A 120 11.54 0.80 3.56
C VAL A 120 11.84 1.65 4.81
N PRO A 121 12.63 2.75 4.74
CA PRO A 121 12.90 3.55 5.94
C PRO A 121 11.66 4.14 6.59
N HIS A 122 10.70 4.61 5.79
CA HIS A 122 9.46 5.20 6.31
C HIS A 122 8.64 4.17 7.09
N PHE A 123 8.49 2.96 6.53
CA PHE A 123 7.74 1.91 7.20
C PHE A 123 8.46 1.37 8.43
N LYS A 124 9.78 1.30 8.43
CA LYS A 124 10.52 0.93 9.64
C LYS A 124 10.29 1.90 10.78
N HIS A 125 10.08 3.18 10.46
CA HIS A 125 9.77 4.20 11.46
C HIS A 125 8.38 4.01 12.08
N VAL A 126 7.35 3.77 11.27
CA VAL A 126 5.96 3.65 11.76
C VAL A 126 5.59 2.24 12.19
N ALA A 127 6.32 1.23 11.81
CA ALA A 127 6.02 -0.17 12.09
C ALA A 127 7.28 -0.97 12.46
N PRO A 128 7.97 -0.59 13.57
CA PRO A 128 9.17 -1.31 13.99
C PRO A 128 8.91 -2.75 14.43
N ASP A 129 7.66 -3.08 14.71
CA ASP A 129 7.20 -4.40 15.12
C ASP A 129 6.97 -5.38 13.95
N LEU A 130 6.95 -4.87 12.72
CA LEU A 130 6.71 -5.68 11.52
C LEU A 130 8.00 -5.87 10.72
N THR A 131 8.02 -6.92 9.90
CA THR A 131 9.10 -7.13 8.93
C THR A 131 8.86 -6.23 7.73
N ILE A 132 9.80 -5.34 7.45
CA ILE A 132 9.72 -4.41 6.32
C ILE A 132 10.78 -4.81 5.30
N ALA A 133 10.35 -5.06 4.08
CA ALA A 133 11.26 -5.47 3.00
C ALA A 133 10.92 -4.75 1.70
N GLY A 134 11.93 -4.63 0.84
CA GLY A 134 11.77 -4.12 -0.52
C GLY A 134 11.26 -5.17 -1.50
N LEU A 135 11.42 -4.89 -2.78
CA LEU A 135 11.07 -5.82 -3.85
C LEU A 135 12.13 -6.88 -4.07
#